data_b47bf77cad9b180418529e33d89daac9
#
_entry.id   b47bf77cad9b180418529e33d89daac9
#
_cell.length_a   1.000
_cell.length_b   1.000
_cell.length_c   1.000
_cell.angle_alpha   90.00
_cell.angle_beta   90.00
_cell.angle_gamma   90.00
#
_symmetry.space_group_name_H-M   'P 1'
#
loop_
_entity.id
_entity.type
_entity.pdbx_description
1 polymer ?
#
loop_
_entity_poly.entity_id
_entity_poly.type
_entity_poly.pdbx_seq_one_letter_code
_entity_poly.pdbx_strand_id
1 'polypeptide(L)'
;PICMIDLDTIMPGTSLFDVGDALRSIANTASEDDKTTDNVSFSTEIFEKFVTGYIKGMCGKLTTAEIELIPESIWVIAMELGMRFLKDHIDGNKYFATEYDGQNLERARIQLKLADCVYEKISSGELHGIVHEIQRKVDAYEV
;
A
#
# COMPACT_ATOMS: atom_id res chain seq x y z
N PRO A 1 2.05 -12.53 19.24
CA PRO A 1 1.18 -11.36 19.51
C PRO A 1 0.39 -11.59 20.79
N ILE A 2 0.20 -10.52 21.58
CA ILE A 2 -0.50 -10.59 22.88
C ILE A 2 -2.00 -10.31 22.67
N CYS A 3 -2.33 -9.32 21.84
CA CYS A 3 -3.71 -8.99 21.46
C CYS A 3 -3.71 -8.14 20.19
N MET A 4 -4.88 -8.05 19.54
CA MET A 4 -5.16 -7.05 18.51
C MET A 4 -5.70 -5.78 19.19
N ILE A 5 -5.26 -4.63 18.70
CA ILE A 5 -5.64 -3.31 19.21
C ILE A 5 -6.10 -2.45 18.04
N ASP A 6 -6.68 -1.27 18.32
CA ASP A 6 -7.08 -0.28 17.32
C ASP A 6 -8.17 -0.80 16.37
N LEU A 7 -9.23 -1.34 16.96
CA LEU A 7 -10.33 -1.99 16.24
C LEU A 7 -11.53 -1.05 15.99
N ASP A 8 -11.41 0.22 16.26
CA ASP A 8 -12.48 1.22 16.17
C ASP A 8 -12.87 1.57 14.71
N THR A 9 -12.02 1.22 13.74
CA THR A 9 -12.31 1.39 12.30
C THR A 9 -12.78 0.10 11.61
N ILE A 10 -13.03 -0.98 12.35
CA ILE A 10 -13.59 -2.21 11.73
C ILE A 10 -15.01 -1.93 11.23
N MET A 11 -15.18 -2.02 9.92
CA MET A 11 -16.46 -1.79 9.24
C MET A 11 -16.55 -2.62 7.96
N PRO A 12 -17.76 -2.86 7.44
CA PRO A 12 -17.95 -3.46 6.11
C PRO A 12 -17.27 -2.59 5.04
N GLY A 13 -16.44 -3.21 4.19
CA GLY A 13 -15.71 -2.53 3.13
C GLY A 13 -15.01 -3.54 2.23
N THR A 14 -14.25 -3.05 1.26
CA THR A 14 -13.40 -3.91 0.43
C THR A 14 -12.11 -4.24 1.17
N SER A 15 -11.66 -5.48 1.04
CA SER A 15 -10.37 -5.95 1.53
C SER A 15 -9.17 -5.22 0.91
N LEU A 16 -9.39 -4.54 -0.22
CA LEU A 16 -8.37 -3.78 -0.94
C LEU A 16 -7.86 -2.56 -0.17
N PHE A 17 -8.67 -1.98 0.74
CA PHE A 17 -8.20 -0.89 1.59
C PHE A 17 -7.10 -1.37 2.54
N ASP A 18 -7.31 -2.49 3.21
CA ASP A 18 -6.36 -3.03 4.18
C ASP A 18 -5.06 -3.50 3.51
N VAL A 19 -5.18 -4.25 2.40
CA VAL A 19 -4.00 -4.76 1.68
C VAL A 19 -3.22 -3.63 1.01
N GLY A 20 -3.92 -2.64 0.46
CA GLY A 20 -3.30 -1.47 -0.15
C GLY A 20 -2.51 -0.63 0.86
N ASP A 21 -3.09 -0.38 2.04
CA ASP A 21 -2.42 0.40 3.09
C ASP A 21 -1.23 -0.36 3.69
N ALA A 22 -1.39 -1.65 3.97
CA ALA A 22 -0.28 -2.47 4.44
C ALA A 22 0.90 -2.47 3.45
N LEU A 23 0.65 -2.73 2.17
CA LEU A 23 1.69 -2.77 1.14
C LEU A 23 2.32 -1.41 0.87
N ARG A 24 1.53 -0.33 0.86
CA ARG A 24 2.05 1.04 0.79
C ARG A 24 3.08 1.31 1.90
N SER A 25 2.81 0.82 3.09
CA SER A 25 3.67 1.05 4.25
C SER A 25 4.91 0.16 4.22
N ILE A 26 4.74 -1.17 4.09
CA ILE A 26 5.85 -2.12 4.27
C ILE A 26 6.75 -2.30 3.04
N ALA A 27 6.23 -2.07 1.83
CA ALA A 27 6.99 -2.21 0.59
C ALA A 27 7.65 -0.91 0.11
N ASN A 28 7.39 0.21 0.78
CA ASN A 28 8.17 1.44 0.58
C ASN A 28 9.57 1.27 1.18
N THR A 29 10.61 1.62 0.42
CA THR A 29 12.00 1.54 0.90
C THR A 29 12.41 2.75 1.76
N ALA A 30 11.66 3.84 1.68
CA ALA A 30 11.88 5.06 2.46
C ALA A 30 10.93 5.13 3.66
N SER A 31 11.34 5.87 4.69
CA SER A 31 10.45 6.26 5.78
C SER A 31 9.43 7.29 5.29
N GLU A 32 8.23 7.30 5.89
CA GLU A 32 7.22 8.33 5.64
C GLU A 32 7.69 9.74 6.06
N ASP A 33 8.61 9.80 7.03
CA ASP A 33 9.20 11.04 7.56
C ASP A 33 10.58 11.36 6.94
N ASP A 34 10.97 10.70 5.84
CA ASP A 34 12.19 11.07 5.12
C ASP A 34 12.03 12.48 4.50
N LYS A 35 13.14 13.25 4.53
CA LYS A 35 13.15 14.64 4.04
C LYS A 35 13.28 14.74 2.51
N THR A 36 13.75 13.67 1.86
CA THR A 36 13.95 13.61 0.42
C THR A 36 13.26 12.39 -0.17
N THR A 37 12.98 12.46 -1.47
CA THR A 37 12.38 11.35 -2.21
C THR A 37 13.41 10.40 -2.84
N ASP A 38 14.69 10.62 -2.61
CA ASP A 38 15.77 9.94 -3.33
C ASP A 38 15.80 8.43 -3.04
N ASN A 39 15.41 8.03 -1.83
CA ASN A 39 15.38 6.65 -1.39
C ASN A 39 14.03 5.97 -1.60
N VAL A 40 13.03 6.68 -2.14
CA VAL A 40 11.71 6.12 -2.33
C VAL A 40 11.71 5.18 -3.51
N SER A 41 11.45 3.92 -3.24
CA SER A 41 11.13 2.92 -4.26
C SER A 41 10.14 1.89 -3.71
N PHE A 42 9.59 1.07 -4.59
CA PHE A 42 8.65 0.01 -4.22
C PHE A 42 9.31 -1.36 -4.37
N SER A 43 9.40 -2.11 -3.26
CA SER A 43 10.02 -3.44 -3.21
C SER A 43 9.07 -4.52 -3.72
N THR A 44 9.34 -5.04 -4.91
CA THR A 44 8.60 -6.17 -5.49
C THR A 44 8.81 -7.47 -4.72
N GLU A 45 9.96 -7.64 -4.06
CA GLU A 45 10.23 -8.81 -3.21
C GLU A 45 9.30 -8.84 -1.99
N ILE A 46 9.12 -7.69 -1.31
CA ILE A 46 8.19 -7.58 -0.17
C ILE A 46 6.76 -7.76 -0.66
N PHE A 47 6.40 -7.14 -1.78
CA PHE A 47 5.09 -7.30 -2.42
C PHE A 47 4.76 -8.78 -2.67
N GLU A 48 5.63 -9.53 -3.34
CA GLU A 48 5.42 -10.95 -3.66
C GLU A 48 5.21 -11.79 -2.40
N LYS A 49 6.08 -11.60 -1.39
CA LYS A 49 5.99 -12.34 -0.13
C LYS A 49 4.69 -12.04 0.63
N PHE A 50 4.32 -10.77 0.71
CA PHE A 50 3.10 -10.35 1.40
C PHE A 50 1.86 -10.86 0.69
N VAL A 51 1.74 -10.64 -0.63
CA VAL A 51 0.57 -11.08 -1.42
C VAL A 51 0.43 -12.60 -1.38
N THR A 52 1.54 -13.35 -1.44
CA THR A 52 1.51 -14.81 -1.28
C THR A 52 0.91 -15.23 0.06
N GLY A 53 1.36 -14.61 1.16
CA GLY A 53 0.83 -14.89 2.50
C GLY A 53 -0.63 -14.46 2.65
N TYR A 54 -0.98 -13.31 2.09
CA TYR A 54 -2.33 -12.74 2.15
C TYR A 54 -3.36 -13.63 1.41
N ILE A 55 -3.11 -13.99 0.16
CA ILE A 55 -4.01 -14.84 -0.64
C ILE A 55 -4.19 -16.21 0.04
N LYS A 56 -3.10 -16.83 0.52
CA LYS A 56 -3.18 -18.10 1.28
C LYS A 56 -4.00 -17.95 2.56
N GLY A 57 -3.78 -16.87 3.32
CA GLY A 57 -4.50 -16.61 4.57
C GLY A 57 -5.99 -16.36 4.39
N MET A 58 -6.39 -15.83 3.23
CA MET A 58 -7.79 -15.60 2.89
C MET A 58 -8.56 -16.88 2.52
N CYS A 59 -7.87 -18.01 2.29
CA CYS A 59 -8.50 -19.33 2.09
C CYS A 59 -9.65 -19.30 1.07
N GLY A 60 -9.43 -18.78 -0.13
CA GLY A 60 -10.42 -18.72 -1.20
C GLY A 60 -11.57 -17.73 -1.00
N LYS A 61 -11.49 -16.82 -0.01
CA LYS A 61 -12.54 -15.81 0.24
C LYS A 61 -12.45 -14.58 -0.66
N LEU A 62 -11.30 -14.36 -1.29
CA LEU A 62 -11.12 -13.27 -2.25
C LEU A 62 -11.72 -13.64 -3.60
N THR A 63 -12.41 -12.68 -4.22
CA THR A 63 -12.81 -12.80 -5.61
C THR A 63 -11.60 -12.61 -6.54
N THR A 64 -11.67 -13.13 -7.76
CA THR A 64 -10.64 -12.89 -8.79
C THR A 64 -10.40 -11.40 -9.02
N ALA A 65 -11.46 -10.61 -9.06
CA ALA A 65 -11.37 -9.16 -9.24
C ALA A 65 -10.62 -8.46 -8.07
N GLU A 66 -10.84 -8.90 -6.83
CA GLU A 66 -10.08 -8.37 -5.69
C GLU A 66 -8.60 -8.72 -5.79
N ILE A 67 -8.27 -9.94 -6.20
CA ILE A 67 -6.87 -10.36 -6.37
C ILE A 67 -6.21 -9.54 -7.48
N GLU A 68 -6.86 -9.37 -8.62
CA GLU A 68 -6.36 -8.61 -9.76
C GLU A 68 -6.14 -7.12 -9.43
N LEU A 69 -6.96 -6.54 -8.54
CA LEU A 69 -6.88 -5.12 -8.16
C LEU A 69 -5.94 -4.83 -6.99
N ILE A 70 -5.23 -5.83 -6.45
CA ILE A 70 -4.24 -5.59 -5.39
C ILE A 70 -3.19 -4.54 -5.78
N PRO A 71 -2.58 -4.56 -6.98
CA PRO A 71 -1.61 -3.54 -7.38
C PRO A 71 -2.21 -2.13 -7.39
N GLU A 72 -3.41 -1.95 -7.95
CA GLU A 72 -4.10 -0.66 -8.04
C GLU A 72 -4.47 -0.12 -6.66
N SER A 73 -4.80 -0.99 -5.71
CA SER A 73 -5.13 -0.57 -4.35
C SER A 73 -3.98 0.16 -3.67
N ILE A 74 -2.73 -0.29 -3.89
CA ILE A 74 -1.54 0.34 -3.35
C ILE A 74 -1.38 1.75 -3.90
N TRP A 75 -1.52 1.88 -5.21
CA TRP A 75 -1.43 3.17 -5.89
C TRP A 75 -2.51 4.15 -5.40
N VAL A 76 -3.77 3.70 -5.31
CA VAL A 76 -4.89 4.53 -4.84
C VAL A 76 -4.67 5.01 -3.42
N ILE A 77 -4.26 4.12 -2.50
CA ILE A 77 -4.05 4.49 -1.10
C ILE A 77 -2.84 5.44 -0.94
N ALA A 78 -1.75 5.20 -1.67
CA ALA A 78 -0.60 6.11 -1.66
C ALA A 78 -0.96 7.51 -2.18
N MET A 79 -1.73 7.59 -3.27
CA MET A 79 -2.25 8.85 -3.81
C MET A 79 -3.18 9.56 -2.83
N GLU A 80 -4.13 8.82 -2.24
CA GLU A 80 -5.08 9.36 -1.27
C GLU A 80 -4.36 9.96 -0.07
N LEU A 81 -3.43 9.21 0.54
CA LEU A 81 -2.68 9.69 1.70
C LEU A 81 -1.77 10.86 1.35
N GLY A 82 -1.10 10.83 0.20
CA GLY A 82 -0.31 11.95 -0.29
C GLY A 82 -1.13 13.23 -0.44
N MET A 83 -2.33 13.13 -0.98
CA MET A 83 -3.27 14.25 -1.09
C MET A 83 -3.75 14.74 0.29
N ARG A 84 -3.99 13.85 1.25
CA ARG A 84 -4.38 14.23 2.61
C ARG A 84 -3.27 15.00 3.34
N PHE A 85 -2.03 14.55 3.26
CA PHE A 85 -0.89 15.28 3.81
C PHE A 85 -0.71 16.65 3.17
N LEU A 86 -0.83 16.72 1.83
CA LEU A 86 -0.73 18.00 1.10
C LEU A 86 -1.85 18.96 1.49
N LYS A 87 -3.08 18.45 1.57
CA LYS A 87 -4.23 19.26 2.01
C LYS A 87 -4.01 19.78 3.42
N ASP A 88 -3.57 18.95 4.35
CA ASP A 88 -3.36 19.36 5.74
C ASP A 88 -2.23 20.40 5.87
N HIS A 89 -1.16 20.26 5.08
CA HIS A 89 -0.11 21.29 5.00
C HIS A 89 -0.68 22.64 4.53
N ILE A 90 -1.52 22.66 3.49
CA ILE A 90 -2.16 23.89 2.98
C ILE A 90 -3.10 24.49 4.02
N ASP A 91 -3.82 23.65 4.78
CA ASP A 91 -4.76 24.07 5.82
C ASP A 91 -4.07 24.50 7.14
N GLY A 92 -2.74 24.45 7.21
CA GLY A 92 -1.93 24.85 8.37
C GLY A 92 -1.72 23.74 9.40
N ASN A 93 -1.58 22.49 8.96
CA ASN A 93 -1.23 21.29 9.78
C ASN A 93 -2.19 21.08 10.97
N LYS A 94 -3.48 20.95 10.67
CA LYS A 94 -4.54 20.85 11.70
C LYS A 94 -4.91 19.43 12.08
N TYR A 95 -4.66 18.47 11.20
CA TYR A 95 -5.11 17.09 11.35
C TYR A 95 -3.97 16.15 11.77
N PHE A 96 -2.90 16.10 10.99
CA PHE A 96 -1.75 15.26 11.30
C PHE A 96 -0.77 15.98 12.21
N ALA A 97 -0.35 15.31 13.30
CA ALA A 97 0.68 15.85 14.17
C ALA A 97 2.00 16.04 13.42
N THR A 98 2.63 17.20 13.60
CA THR A 98 3.93 17.54 13.03
C THR A 98 4.90 17.99 14.11
N GLU A 99 6.17 17.65 13.95
CA GLU A 99 7.26 18.07 14.84
C GLU A 99 7.88 19.40 14.39
N TYR A 100 7.74 19.73 13.08
CA TYR A 100 8.28 20.94 12.48
C TYR A 100 7.42 21.38 11.28
N ASP A 101 7.56 22.65 10.92
CA ASP A 101 6.87 23.21 9.76
C ASP A 101 7.37 22.58 8.45
N GLY A 102 6.42 22.21 7.58
CA GLY A 102 6.73 21.55 6.30
C GLY A 102 6.76 20.01 6.36
N GLN A 103 6.71 19.36 7.53
CA GLN A 103 6.76 17.90 7.62
C GLN A 103 5.66 17.21 6.81
N ASN A 104 4.41 17.71 6.86
CA ASN A 104 3.33 17.14 6.05
C ASN A 104 3.53 17.34 4.54
N LEU A 105 4.23 18.40 4.10
CA LEU A 105 4.61 18.55 2.71
C LEU A 105 5.67 17.52 2.29
N GLU A 106 6.63 17.20 3.17
CA GLU A 106 7.63 16.15 2.93
C GLU A 106 6.96 14.78 2.85
N ARG A 107 6.07 14.45 3.81
CA ARG A 107 5.26 13.23 3.78
C ARG A 107 4.43 13.11 2.50
N ALA A 108 3.80 14.19 2.06
CA ALA A 108 3.06 14.21 0.80
C ALA A 108 3.95 13.84 -0.39
N ARG A 109 5.15 14.42 -0.48
CA ARG A 109 6.12 14.12 -1.55
C ARG A 109 6.55 12.66 -1.55
N ILE A 110 6.80 12.08 -0.37
CA ILE A 110 7.14 10.66 -0.21
C ILE A 110 6.02 9.76 -0.75
N GLN A 111 4.77 10.01 -0.34
CA GLN A 111 3.63 9.20 -0.78
C GLN A 111 3.35 9.35 -2.28
N LEU A 112 3.41 10.55 -2.83
CA LEU A 112 3.21 10.78 -4.25
C LEU A 112 4.32 10.14 -5.10
N LYS A 113 5.59 10.21 -4.64
CA LYS A 113 6.71 9.51 -5.30
C LYS A 113 6.56 8.00 -5.24
N LEU A 114 6.10 7.45 -4.11
CA LEU A 114 5.78 6.03 -4.00
C LEU A 114 4.67 5.63 -4.98
N ALA A 115 3.61 6.45 -5.09
CA ALA A 115 2.54 6.21 -6.06
C ALA A 115 3.07 6.18 -7.50
N ASP A 116 4.00 7.07 -7.88
CA ASP A 116 4.65 7.04 -9.19
C ASP A 116 5.41 5.71 -9.41
N CYS A 117 6.21 5.28 -8.42
CA CYS A 117 6.97 4.03 -8.50
C CYS A 117 6.05 2.81 -8.66
N VAL A 118 4.92 2.78 -7.94
CA VAL A 118 3.92 1.71 -8.06
C VAL A 118 3.24 1.76 -9.44
N TYR A 119 2.86 2.96 -9.90
CA TYR A 119 2.22 3.14 -11.21
C TYR A 119 3.09 2.67 -12.38
N GLU A 120 4.41 2.95 -12.34
CA GLU A 120 5.37 2.45 -13.34
C GLU A 120 5.37 0.92 -13.40
N LYS A 121 5.33 0.25 -12.24
CA LYS A 121 5.30 -1.22 -12.15
C LYS A 121 3.94 -1.83 -12.54
N ILE A 122 2.84 -1.13 -12.31
CA ILE A 122 1.52 -1.49 -12.84
C ILE A 122 1.53 -1.38 -14.37
N SER A 123 1.98 -0.24 -14.88
CA SER A 123 1.98 0.06 -16.33
C SER A 123 2.89 -0.88 -17.14
N SER A 124 3.98 -1.36 -16.53
CA SER A 124 4.84 -2.38 -17.14
C SER A 124 4.27 -3.79 -17.09
N GLY A 125 3.20 -4.02 -16.31
CA GLY A 125 2.63 -5.34 -16.05
C GLY A 125 3.41 -6.18 -15.04
N GLU A 126 4.47 -5.65 -14.41
CA GLU A 126 5.32 -6.37 -13.46
C GLU A 126 4.50 -6.89 -12.26
N LEU A 127 3.72 -6.03 -11.60
CA LEU A 127 2.95 -6.42 -10.42
C LEU A 127 1.82 -7.39 -10.75
N HIS A 128 1.11 -7.18 -11.86
CA HIS A 128 0.08 -8.12 -12.32
C HIS A 128 0.65 -9.50 -12.66
N GLY A 129 1.83 -9.54 -13.28
CA GLY A 129 2.52 -10.79 -13.56
C GLY A 129 2.83 -11.58 -12.29
N ILE A 130 3.30 -10.91 -11.23
CA ILE A 130 3.55 -11.53 -9.93
C ILE A 130 2.24 -12.06 -9.30
N VAL A 131 1.17 -11.26 -9.30
CA VAL A 131 -0.14 -11.67 -8.75
C VAL A 131 -0.68 -12.92 -9.47
N HIS A 132 -0.65 -12.95 -10.80
CA HIS A 132 -1.09 -14.09 -11.59
C HIS A 132 -0.26 -15.35 -11.32
N GLU A 133 1.05 -15.20 -11.14
CA GLU A 133 1.91 -16.34 -10.80
C GLU A 133 1.61 -16.90 -9.41
N ILE A 134 1.37 -16.01 -8.43
CA ILE A 134 0.99 -16.41 -7.06
C ILE A 134 -0.35 -17.15 -7.08
N GLN A 135 -1.36 -16.61 -7.75
CA GLN A 135 -2.69 -17.24 -7.85
C GLN A 135 -2.58 -18.63 -8.45
N ARG A 136 -1.88 -18.77 -9.58
CA ARG A 136 -1.66 -20.07 -10.22
C ARG A 136 -0.97 -21.08 -9.29
N LYS A 137 0.01 -20.64 -8.48
CA LYS A 137 0.68 -21.49 -7.51
C LYS A 137 -0.27 -21.91 -6.38
N VAL A 138 -1.08 -20.99 -5.86
CA VAL A 138 -2.05 -21.30 -4.78
C VAL A 138 -3.07 -22.30 -5.27
N ASP A 139 -3.68 -22.08 -6.44
CA ASP A 139 -4.68 -22.95 -7.04
C ASP A 139 -4.13 -24.38 -7.30
N ALA A 140 -2.85 -24.50 -7.63
CA ALA A 140 -2.20 -25.79 -7.86
C ALA A 140 -1.94 -26.60 -6.57
N TYR A 141 -1.96 -25.97 -5.38
CA TYR A 141 -1.77 -26.64 -4.09
C TYR A 141 -3.10 -27.00 -3.40
N GLU A 142 -4.24 -26.50 -3.88
CA GLU A 142 -5.58 -26.82 -3.36
C GLU A 142 -6.23 -28.05 -4.05
N VAL A 143 -5.51 -28.71 -4.96
CA VAL A 143 -5.87 -29.97 -5.61
C VAL A 143 -5.12 -31.13 -4.97
#